data_e364d79708e52e1bcbf4ba967aabd649
#
_entry.id   e364d79708e52e1bcbf4ba967aabd649
#
_cell.length_a   1.000
_cell.length_b   1.000
_cell.length_c   1.000
_cell.angle_alpha   90.00
_cell.angle_beta   90.00
_cell.angle_gamma   90.00
#
_symmetry.space_group_name_H-M   'P 1'
#
loop_
_entity.id
_entity.type
_entity.pdbx_description
1 polymer ?
#
loop_
_entity_poly.entity_id
_entity_poly.type
_entity_poly.pdbx_seq_one_letter_code
_entity_poly.pdbx_strand_id
1 'polypeptide(L)'
;MLRVKDILKEIEQYAPLPLQESFDNAGVQVGDVNQPATGALLCLDVTEEVVDEAIEMGCNLIVSHHPLAFKAFKSLTGSTYIERCMMKACKYDLVIYAAHTNLDNAAGGVNFRLAELIGLENVRVLSPQKGALLKLVTFVPEAYADLVRTTLFNAGAGAIGDYDSCSFSLPGSGTFRAGEGTNPFCGEIGELHVESEIRIETILPAFRKSTVTRALLSVHPYEEPVFDFYPLDNAWNQVGSGVVGELPEEESELGFLQRIKELFQVGCVKHSALTGKPIREVALCGGSGAFLIKDAISYGADVFITGEAKYNDFYDVEDRILLAVIGHYESEVCTKDIFYNIISKKFPSFAVHFSNVNSNPVKYL
;
A
#
# COMPACT_ATOMS: atom_id res chain seq x y z
N MET A 1 -8.74 -25.69 -7.14
CA MET A 1 -9.36 -25.33 -5.84
C MET A 1 -8.68 -24.05 -5.38
N LEU A 2 -9.42 -23.02 -5.01
CA LEU A 2 -8.90 -21.72 -4.54
C LEU A 2 -8.13 -21.95 -3.22
N ARG A 3 -6.93 -21.38 -3.13
CA ARG A 3 -6.08 -21.44 -1.92
C ARG A 3 -6.02 -20.08 -1.26
N VAL A 4 -5.73 -20.04 0.02
CA VAL A 4 -5.58 -18.79 0.77
C VAL A 4 -4.58 -17.86 0.10
N LYS A 5 -3.41 -18.35 -0.33
CA LYS A 5 -2.40 -17.55 -1.04
C LYS A 5 -2.89 -16.86 -2.32
N ASP A 6 -3.89 -17.45 -3.00
CA ASP A 6 -4.44 -16.86 -4.23
C ASP A 6 -5.25 -15.60 -3.90
N ILE A 7 -5.92 -15.61 -2.74
CA ILE A 7 -6.68 -14.45 -2.22
C ILE A 7 -5.70 -13.37 -1.75
N LEU A 8 -4.69 -13.76 -0.95
CA LEU A 8 -3.69 -12.82 -0.43
C LEU A 8 -2.92 -12.14 -1.56
N LYS A 9 -2.64 -12.85 -2.65
CA LYS A 9 -1.98 -12.29 -3.83
C LYS A 9 -2.75 -11.10 -4.42
N GLU A 10 -4.09 -11.15 -4.47
CA GLU A 10 -4.90 -10.03 -4.98
C GLU A 10 -4.85 -8.83 -4.02
N ILE A 11 -4.85 -9.06 -2.70
CA ILE A 11 -4.66 -8.01 -1.71
C ILE A 11 -3.26 -7.38 -1.85
N GLU A 12 -2.22 -8.20 -2.01
CA GLU A 12 -0.84 -7.73 -2.16
C GLU A 12 -0.56 -7.08 -3.54
N GLN A 13 -1.35 -7.39 -4.56
CA GLN A 13 -1.30 -6.64 -5.83
C GLN A 13 -1.88 -5.24 -5.68
N TYR A 14 -2.93 -5.09 -4.87
CA TYR A 14 -3.56 -3.81 -4.57
C TYR A 14 -2.70 -2.97 -3.61
N ALA A 15 -2.24 -3.57 -2.53
CA ALA A 15 -1.42 -2.95 -1.50
C ALA A 15 -0.14 -3.78 -1.26
N PRO A 16 0.90 -3.62 -2.10
CA PRO A 16 2.14 -4.38 -1.99
C PRO A 16 2.79 -4.25 -0.60
N LEU A 17 3.18 -5.37 0.01
CA LEU A 17 3.82 -5.37 1.35
C LEU A 17 5.02 -4.42 1.49
N PRO A 18 5.88 -4.22 0.46
CA PRO A 18 6.97 -3.26 0.56
C PRO A 18 6.56 -1.78 0.70
N LEU A 19 5.27 -1.46 0.60
CA LEU A 19 4.75 -0.11 0.90
C LEU A 19 4.54 0.14 2.39
N GLN A 20 4.70 -0.89 3.24
CA GLN A 20 4.58 -0.74 4.68
C GLN A 20 5.69 0.11 5.27
N GLU A 21 5.40 0.77 6.39
CA GLU A 21 6.39 1.49 7.17
C GLU A 21 7.43 0.55 7.80
N SER A 22 8.63 1.05 8.04
CA SER A 22 9.77 0.23 8.51
C SER A 22 9.55 -0.42 9.89
N PHE A 23 8.63 0.10 10.70
CA PHE A 23 8.29 -0.42 12.02
C PHE A 23 7.15 -1.45 11.98
N ASP A 24 6.50 -1.60 10.81
CA ASP A 24 5.28 -2.38 10.65
C ASP A 24 5.56 -3.88 10.49
N ASN A 25 4.49 -4.68 10.63
CA ASN A 25 4.50 -6.13 10.46
C ASN A 25 3.27 -6.61 9.67
N ALA A 26 2.99 -5.97 8.53
CA ALA A 26 1.94 -6.40 7.62
C ALA A 26 2.29 -7.76 6.97
N GLY A 27 1.27 -8.46 6.49
CA GLY A 27 1.41 -9.78 5.87
C GLY A 27 0.83 -10.91 6.70
N VAL A 28 1.28 -12.13 6.43
CA VAL A 28 0.80 -13.34 7.13
C VAL A 28 1.31 -13.35 8.57
N GLN A 29 0.38 -13.37 9.51
CA GLN A 29 0.68 -13.39 10.94
C GLN A 29 0.80 -14.83 11.48
N VAL A 30 -0.03 -15.74 10.98
CA VAL A 30 -0.08 -17.16 11.38
C VAL A 30 -0.78 -17.97 10.30
N GLY A 31 -0.46 -19.27 10.21
CA GLY A 31 -1.16 -20.27 9.39
C GLY A 31 -0.47 -20.64 8.08
N ASP A 32 -0.96 -21.70 7.42
CA ASP A 32 -0.46 -22.19 6.13
C ASP A 32 -1.29 -21.62 4.98
N VAL A 33 -0.70 -20.72 4.21
CA VAL A 33 -1.34 -20.07 3.06
C VAL A 33 -1.60 -21.03 1.86
N ASN A 34 -1.00 -22.22 1.86
CA ASN A 34 -1.19 -23.19 0.77
C ASN A 34 -2.44 -24.05 0.91
N GLN A 35 -3.12 -23.99 2.06
CA GLN A 35 -4.36 -24.72 2.29
C GLN A 35 -5.51 -24.17 1.41
N PRO A 36 -6.53 -25.02 1.10
CA PRO A 36 -7.75 -24.58 0.45
C PRO A 36 -8.46 -23.49 1.26
N ALA A 37 -8.93 -22.44 0.61
CA ALA A 37 -9.72 -21.40 1.25
C ALA A 37 -11.19 -21.83 1.37
N THR A 38 -11.77 -21.76 2.58
CA THR A 38 -13.18 -22.08 2.84
C THR A 38 -14.06 -20.85 2.94
N GLY A 39 -13.54 -19.75 3.49
CA GLY A 39 -14.21 -18.46 3.63
C GLY A 39 -13.24 -17.45 4.26
N ALA A 40 -13.53 -16.16 4.10
CA ALA A 40 -12.79 -15.08 4.72
C ALA A 40 -13.68 -14.28 5.67
N LEU A 41 -13.17 -13.95 6.86
CA LEU A 41 -13.75 -13.02 7.81
C LEU A 41 -12.91 -11.72 7.81
N LEU A 42 -13.56 -10.58 7.59
CA LEU A 42 -12.94 -9.26 7.50
C LEU A 42 -13.15 -8.49 8.80
N CYS A 43 -12.08 -7.98 9.40
CA CYS A 43 -12.13 -7.20 10.64
C CYS A 43 -11.14 -6.03 10.60
N LEU A 44 -11.26 -5.10 11.55
CA LEU A 44 -10.22 -4.10 11.80
C LEU A 44 -9.13 -4.70 12.67
N ASP A 45 -9.50 -5.23 13.82
CA ASP A 45 -8.62 -5.85 14.81
C ASP A 45 -8.93 -7.34 14.99
N VAL A 46 -7.91 -8.14 15.27
CA VAL A 46 -8.08 -9.55 15.61
C VAL A 46 -8.16 -9.69 17.14
N THR A 47 -9.33 -10.05 17.64
CA THR A 47 -9.58 -10.38 19.05
C THR A 47 -9.92 -11.87 19.20
N GLU A 48 -10.01 -12.36 20.44
CA GLU A 48 -10.41 -13.75 20.67
C GLU A 48 -11.82 -14.04 20.15
N GLU A 49 -12.73 -13.06 20.29
CA GLU A 49 -14.11 -13.14 19.77
C GLU A 49 -14.15 -13.19 18.24
N VAL A 50 -13.28 -12.44 17.54
CA VAL A 50 -13.18 -12.49 16.08
C VAL A 50 -12.65 -13.86 15.60
N VAL A 51 -11.70 -14.43 16.34
CA VAL A 51 -11.19 -15.79 16.03
C VAL A 51 -12.28 -16.83 16.25
N ASP A 52 -13.10 -16.70 17.33
CA ASP A 52 -14.24 -17.60 17.57
C ASP A 52 -15.31 -17.47 16.50
N GLU A 53 -15.65 -16.25 16.10
CA GLU A 53 -16.58 -15.98 14.99
C GLU A 53 -16.14 -16.63 13.69
N ALA A 54 -14.84 -16.54 13.34
CA ALA A 54 -14.29 -17.17 12.14
C ALA A 54 -14.45 -18.71 12.17
N ILE A 55 -14.19 -19.34 13.33
CA ILE A 55 -14.35 -20.76 13.54
C ILE A 55 -15.82 -21.17 13.39
N GLU A 56 -16.73 -20.45 14.03
CA GLU A 56 -18.19 -20.74 13.99
C GLU A 56 -18.76 -20.61 12.57
N MET A 57 -18.24 -19.64 11.78
CA MET A 57 -18.66 -19.43 10.40
C MET A 57 -17.98 -20.37 9.39
N GLY A 58 -17.02 -21.18 9.84
CA GLY A 58 -16.25 -22.08 8.97
C GLY A 58 -15.28 -21.32 8.03
N CYS A 59 -14.91 -20.09 8.36
CA CYS A 59 -13.91 -19.31 7.66
C CYS A 59 -12.51 -19.71 8.14
N ASN A 60 -11.61 -20.07 7.22
CA ASN A 60 -10.23 -20.36 7.58
C ASN A 60 -9.23 -19.22 7.25
N LEU A 61 -9.73 -18.09 6.78
CA LEU A 61 -8.94 -16.87 6.57
C LEU A 61 -9.56 -15.70 7.34
N ILE A 62 -8.76 -15.04 8.18
CA ILE A 62 -9.08 -13.75 8.78
C ILE A 62 -8.21 -12.70 8.09
N VAL A 63 -8.84 -11.66 7.53
CA VAL A 63 -8.15 -10.51 6.95
C VAL A 63 -8.42 -9.31 7.84
N SER A 64 -7.37 -8.77 8.46
CA SER A 64 -7.44 -7.61 9.33
C SER A 64 -6.67 -6.42 8.75
N HIS A 65 -7.01 -5.23 9.23
CA HIS A 65 -6.17 -4.06 8.99
C HIS A 65 -4.97 -4.09 9.94
N HIS A 66 -5.21 -4.12 11.23
CA HIS A 66 -4.13 -4.17 12.21
C HIS A 66 -3.46 -5.55 12.29
N PRO A 67 -2.11 -5.60 12.31
CA PRO A 67 -1.41 -6.84 12.58
C PRO A 67 -1.69 -7.31 14.01
N LEU A 68 -1.98 -8.60 14.16
CA LEU A 68 -2.18 -9.21 15.49
C LEU A 68 -0.94 -9.03 16.36
N ALA A 69 0.25 -9.06 15.74
CA ALA A 69 1.51 -8.92 16.43
C ALA A 69 2.44 -7.92 15.75
N PHE A 70 2.78 -6.84 16.42
CA PHE A 70 3.80 -5.89 15.97
C PHE A 70 5.23 -6.33 16.27
N LYS A 71 5.43 -7.16 17.29
CA LYS A 71 6.76 -7.58 17.76
C LYS A 71 6.89 -9.09 17.75
N ALA A 72 8.10 -9.55 17.46
CA ALA A 72 8.43 -10.96 17.54
C ALA A 72 8.22 -11.53 18.96
N PHE A 73 7.70 -12.76 19.03
CA PHE A 73 7.49 -13.47 20.29
C PHE A 73 8.77 -14.16 20.73
N LYS A 74 9.00 -14.14 22.05
CA LYS A 74 10.04 -14.98 22.68
C LYS A 74 9.48 -16.32 23.16
N SER A 75 8.19 -16.36 23.43
CA SER A 75 7.46 -17.56 23.89
C SER A 75 6.00 -17.45 23.49
N LEU A 76 5.31 -18.57 23.41
CA LEU A 76 3.88 -18.65 23.11
C LEU A 76 3.22 -19.48 24.21
N THR A 77 2.70 -18.81 25.23
CA THR A 77 2.22 -19.42 26.50
C THR A 77 0.75 -19.20 26.79
N GLY A 78 0.08 -18.33 25.97
CA GLY A 78 -1.30 -17.91 26.19
C GLY A 78 -1.47 -16.83 27.26
N SER A 79 -0.39 -16.20 27.70
CA SER A 79 -0.44 -15.19 28.76
C SER A 79 -1.08 -13.86 28.30
N THR A 80 -1.00 -13.57 27.00
CA THR A 80 -1.65 -12.38 26.40
C THR A 80 -2.77 -12.80 25.45
N TYR A 81 -3.71 -11.88 25.17
CA TYR A 81 -4.77 -12.13 24.19
C TYR A 81 -4.19 -12.46 22.80
N ILE A 82 -3.08 -11.80 22.41
CA ILE A 82 -2.38 -12.05 21.15
C ILE A 82 -1.90 -13.50 21.07
N GLU A 83 -1.24 -13.98 22.12
CA GLU A 83 -0.78 -15.39 22.20
C GLU A 83 -1.95 -16.37 22.15
N ARG A 84 -3.07 -16.07 22.83
CA ARG A 84 -4.27 -16.91 22.81
C ARG A 84 -4.90 -16.95 21.42
N CYS A 85 -5.00 -15.81 20.73
CA CYS A 85 -5.45 -15.76 19.33
C CYS A 85 -4.58 -16.61 18.42
N MET A 86 -3.26 -16.49 18.53
CA MET A 86 -2.32 -17.28 17.71
C MET A 86 -2.41 -18.78 17.98
N MET A 87 -2.43 -19.16 19.27
CA MET A 87 -2.57 -20.58 19.66
C MET A 87 -3.90 -21.16 19.16
N LYS A 88 -4.98 -20.38 19.23
CA LYS A 88 -6.30 -20.79 18.74
C LYS A 88 -6.28 -20.90 17.20
N ALA A 89 -5.69 -19.94 16.51
CA ALA A 89 -5.54 -19.99 15.05
C ALA A 89 -4.75 -21.21 14.59
N CYS A 90 -3.62 -21.53 15.24
CA CYS A 90 -2.86 -22.74 14.97
C CYS A 90 -3.66 -24.02 15.23
N LYS A 91 -4.45 -24.06 16.31
CA LYS A 91 -5.24 -25.25 16.69
C LYS A 91 -6.38 -25.54 15.68
N TYR A 92 -6.92 -24.52 15.06
CA TYR A 92 -8.06 -24.63 14.14
C TYR A 92 -7.69 -24.37 12.67
N ASP A 93 -6.39 -24.43 12.33
CA ASP A 93 -5.86 -24.26 10.98
C ASP A 93 -6.30 -22.95 10.30
N LEU A 94 -6.42 -21.85 11.08
CA LEU A 94 -6.74 -20.54 10.55
C LEU A 94 -5.49 -19.84 10.01
N VAL A 95 -5.67 -19.05 8.96
CA VAL A 95 -4.71 -18.06 8.49
C VAL A 95 -5.16 -16.68 8.94
N ILE A 96 -4.28 -15.93 9.59
CA ILE A 96 -4.49 -14.50 9.92
C ILE A 96 -3.52 -13.69 9.05
N TYR A 97 -4.06 -12.74 8.31
CA TYR A 97 -3.32 -11.85 7.43
C TYR A 97 -3.70 -10.39 7.76
N ALA A 98 -2.70 -9.52 7.81
CA ALA A 98 -2.89 -8.09 8.02
C ALA A 98 -2.41 -7.28 6.81
N ALA A 99 -3.21 -6.30 6.36
CA ALA A 99 -2.77 -5.24 5.47
C ALA A 99 -2.97 -3.91 6.20
N HIS A 100 -1.86 -3.35 6.66
CA HIS A 100 -1.81 -2.22 7.57
C HIS A 100 -1.25 -0.98 6.87
N THR A 101 -0.08 -0.47 7.25
CA THR A 101 0.47 0.73 6.63
C THR A 101 0.78 0.58 5.13
N ASN A 102 0.94 -0.63 4.63
CA ASN A 102 0.99 -0.88 3.19
C ASN A 102 -0.33 -0.54 2.50
N LEU A 103 -1.49 -0.76 3.15
CA LEU A 103 -2.79 -0.37 2.63
C LEU A 103 -3.04 1.13 2.82
N ASP A 104 -2.55 1.74 3.92
CA ASP A 104 -2.63 3.19 4.12
C ASP A 104 -1.88 3.97 3.05
N ASN A 105 -0.70 3.48 2.64
CA ASN A 105 0.17 4.10 1.67
C ASN A 105 -0.20 3.78 0.20
N ALA A 106 -1.05 2.78 -0.04
CA ALA A 106 -1.41 2.35 -1.39
C ALA A 106 -2.35 3.35 -2.09
N ALA A 107 -2.21 3.46 -3.41
CA ALA A 107 -3.20 4.13 -4.25
C ALA A 107 -4.57 3.48 -4.07
N GLY A 108 -5.60 4.28 -3.78
CA GLY A 108 -6.95 3.78 -3.49
C GLY A 108 -7.11 3.10 -2.11
N GLY A 109 -6.10 3.16 -1.25
CA GLY A 109 -6.13 2.58 0.10
C GLY A 109 -7.00 3.37 1.08
N VAL A 110 -6.74 3.21 2.38
CA VAL A 110 -7.60 3.72 3.48
C VAL A 110 -7.87 5.21 3.36
N ASN A 111 -6.81 6.01 3.13
CA ASN A 111 -6.94 7.46 3.06
C ASN A 111 -7.77 7.92 1.85
N PHE A 112 -7.65 7.24 0.71
CA PHE A 112 -8.50 7.51 -0.45
C PHE A 112 -9.96 7.10 -0.18
N ARG A 113 -10.19 6.00 0.54
CA ARG A 113 -11.55 5.59 0.92
C ARG A 113 -12.20 6.59 1.87
N LEU A 114 -11.45 7.14 2.83
CA LEU A 114 -11.93 8.22 3.71
C LEU A 114 -12.30 9.47 2.90
N ALA A 115 -11.43 9.86 1.96
CA ALA A 115 -11.70 11.00 1.07
C ALA A 115 -12.97 10.81 0.24
N GLU A 116 -13.17 9.59 -0.30
CA GLU A 116 -14.40 9.22 -1.02
C GLU A 116 -15.65 9.32 -0.13
N LEU A 117 -15.59 8.83 1.12
CA LEU A 117 -16.70 8.90 2.07
C LEU A 117 -17.06 10.35 2.42
N ILE A 118 -16.05 11.23 2.55
CA ILE A 118 -16.25 12.66 2.79
C ILE A 118 -16.79 13.38 1.54
N GLY A 119 -16.58 12.80 0.35
CA GLY A 119 -16.98 13.39 -0.92
C GLY A 119 -15.96 14.40 -1.47
N LEU A 120 -14.67 14.17 -1.23
CA LEU A 120 -13.61 15.01 -1.75
C LEU A 120 -13.37 14.75 -3.24
N GLU A 121 -13.09 15.82 -3.98
CA GLU A 121 -12.67 15.80 -5.38
C GLU A 121 -11.16 16.07 -5.49
N ASN A 122 -10.57 15.81 -6.66
CA ASN A 122 -9.16 16.07 -6.97
C ASN A 122 -8.17 15.49 -5.93
N VAL A 123 -8.49 14.30 -5.41
CA VAL A 123 -7.75 13.66 -4.32
C VAL A 123 -6.34 13.26 -4.77
N ARG A 124 -5.34 13.61 -3.98
CA ARG A 124 -3.92 13.28 -4.19
C ARG A 124 -3.23 12.95 -2.87
N VAL A 125 -2.12 12.24 -2.93
CA VAL A 125 -1.32 11.90 -1.75
C VAL A 125 -0.76 13.19 -1.13
N LEU A 126 -0.91 13.34 0.18
CA LEU A 126 -0.43 14.50 0.94
C LEU A 126 1.11 14.47 1.09
N SER A 127 1.66 13.33 1.47
CA SER A 127 3.10 13.11 1.64
C SER A 127 3.59 11.96 0.76
N PRO A 128 3.92 12.23 -0.52
CA PRO A 128 4.36 11.20 -1.47
C PRO A 128 5.67 10.52 -1.05
N GLN A 129 5.77 9.22 -1.30
CA GLN A 129 6.93 8.41 -0.95
C GLN A 129 8.15 8.81 -1.80
N LYS A 130 9.28 9.12 -1.12
CA LYS A 130 10.55 9.46 -1.75
C LYS A 130 11.50 8.28 -1.77
N GLY A 131 12.43 8.26 -2.75
CA GLY A 131 13.46 7.21 -2.86
C GLY A 131 12.92 5.81 -3.20
N ALA A 132 11.64 5.71 -3.57
CA ALA A 132 10.98 4.44 -3.88
C ALA A 132 11.07 4.05 -5.36
N LEU A 133 11.63 4.90 -6.21
CA LEU A 133 11.70 4.71 -7.66
C LEU A 133 13.13 4.48 -8.13
N LEU A 134 13.26 3.60 -9.13
CA LEU A 134 14.50 3.35 -9.86
C LEU A 134 14.29 3.60 -11.35
N LYS A 135 15.36 4.01 -12.02
CA LYS A 135 15.46 3.95 -13.48
C LYS A 135 16.28 2.72 -13.84
N LEU A 136 15.74 1.85 -14.67
CA LEU A 136 16.48 0.79 -15.36
C LEU A 136 16.98 1.33 -16.70
N VAL A 137 18.24 1.08 -16.98
CA VAL A 137 18.85 1.28 -18.31
C VAL A 137 19.42 -0.06 -18.76
N THR A 138 19.17 -0.46 -20.01
CA THR A 138 19.76 -1.64 -20.64
C THR A 138 20.02 -1.39 -22.11
N PHE A 139 20.85 -2.22 -22.72
CA PHE A 139 21.26 -2.11 -24.11
C PHE A 139 21.02 -3.45 -24.79
N VAL A 140 20.32 -3.46 -25.91
CA VAL A 140 19.86 -4.69 -26.55
C VAL A 140 19.93 -4.57 -28.08
N PRO A 141 20.30 -5.64 -28.80
CA PRO A 141 20.23 -5.62 -30.25
C PRO A 141 18.84 -5.24 -30.76
N GLU A 142 18.76 -4.44 -31.80
CA GLU A 142 17.52 -3.84 -32.33
C GLU A 142 16.39 -4.87 -32.50
N ALA A 143 16.70 -6.06 -33.00
CA ALA A 143 15.74 -7.14 -33.22
C ALA A 143 15.05 -7.64 -31.94
N TYR A 144 15.63 -7.42 -30.76
CA TYR A 144 15.11 -7.86 -29.47
C TYR A 144 14.50 -6.73 -28.66
N ALA A 145 14.59 -5.48 -29.08
CA ALA A 145 14.18 -4.31 -28.30
C ALA A 145 12.70 -4.37 -27.86
N ASP A 146 11.80 -4.75 -28.78
CA ASP A 146 10.36 -4.83 -28.49
C ASP A 146 10.02 -5.97 -27.52
N LEU A 147 10.68 -7.12 -27.65
CA LEU A 147 10.49 -8.25 -26.74
C LEU A 147 10.95 -7.89 -25.33
N VAL A 148 12.15 -7.32 -25.20
CA VAL A 148 12.70 -6.89 -23.90
C VAL A 148 11.80 -5.85 -23.27
N ARG A 149 11.41 -4.81 -23.99
CA ARG A 149 10.53 -3.73 -23.51
C ARG A 149 9.20 -4.27 -22.99
N THR A 150 8.52 -5.08 -23.79
CA THR A 150 7.23 -5.69 -23.41
C THR A 150 7.37 -6.57 -22.15
N THR A 151 8.46 -7.34 -22.05
CA THR A 151 8.73 -8.19 -20.89
C THR A 151 8.99 -7.38 -19.63
N LEU A 152 9.71 -6.25 -19.74
CA LEU A 152 9.92 -5.32 -18.63
C LEU A 152 8.60 -4.72 -18.13
N PHE A 153 7.71 -4.30 -19.05
CA PHE A 153 6.39 -3.77 -18.69
C PHE A 153 5.52 -4.81 -17.97
N ASN A 154 5.49 -6.04 -18.50
CA ASN A 154 4.76 -7.15 -17.85
C ASN A 154 5.32 -7.50 -16.47
N ALA A 155 6.60 -7.19 -16.22
CA ALA A 155 7.22 -7.36 -14.89
C ALA A 155 6.97 -6.20 -13.92
N GLY A 156 6.27 -5.14 -14.36
CA GLY A 156 5.86 -4.00 -13.56
C GLY A 156 6.78 -2.78 -13.65
N ALA A 157 7.54 -2.64 -14.75
CA ALA A 157 8.21 -1.40 -15.11
C ALA A 157 7.32 -0.50 -15.98
N GLY A 158 7.64 0.79 -16.07
CA GLY A 158 7.03 1.73 -17.02
C GLY A 158 5.73 2.38 -16.58
N ALA A 159 5.36 2.36 -15.31
CA ALA A 159 4.20 3.10 -14.81
C ALA A 159 4.60 4.50 -14.33
N ILE A 160 3.94 5.55 -14.84
CA ILE A 160 4.12 6.96 -14.45
C ILE A 160 2.74 7.63 -14.37
N GLY A 161 2.24 7.89 -13.17
CA GLY A 161 0.87 8.40 -12.99
C GLY A 161 -0.13 7.42 -13.60
N ASP A 162 -1.03 7.91 -14.42
CA ASP A 162 -2.05 7.11 -15.11
C ASP A 162 -1.57 6.51 -16.45
N TYR A 163 -0.27 6.65 -16.76
CA TYR A 163 0.31 6.07 -17.96
C TYR A 163 1.06 4.78 -17.62
N ASP A 164 0.89 3.77 -18.43
CA ASP A 164 1.68 2.54 -18.43
C ASP A 164 2.62 2.46 -19.63
N SER A 165 3.47 1.43 -19.66
CA SER A 165 4.36 1.14 -20.79
C SER A 165 5.28 2.31 -21.16
N CYS A 166 5.65 3.15 -20.20
CA CYS A 166 6.52 4.28 -20.39
C CYS A 166 7.99 3.84 -20.49
N SER A 167 8.62 4.15 -21.61
CA SER A 167 10.05 3.96 -21.80
C SER A 167 10.59 5.01 -22.76
N PHE A 168 11.90 5.19 -22.74
CA PHE A 168 12.62 5.98 -23.75
C PHE A 168 13.67 5.10 -24.40
N SER A 169 13.79 5.17 -25.73
CA SER A 169 14.75 4.35 -26.50
C SER A 169 15.59 5.21 -27.40
N LEU A 170 16.89 4.88 -27.46
CA LEU A 170 17.88 5.53 -28.34
C LEU A 170 18.69 4.48 -29.07
N PRO A 171 18.91 4.61 -30.39
CA PRO A 171 19.89 3.80 -31.11
C PRO A 171 21.29 4.22 -30.71
N GLY A 172 22.19 3.25 -30.66
CA GLY A 172 23.59 3.47 -30.32
C GLY A 172 24.47 2.32 -30.79
N SER A 173 25.75 2.37 -30.42
CA SER A 173 26.72 1.33 -30.71
C SER A 173 27.37 0.86 -29.40
N GLY A 174 27.17 -0.40 -29.06
CA GLY A 174 27.89 -1.08 -28.00
C GLY A 174 29.20 -1.66 -28.48
N THR A 175 30.19 -1.75 -27.61
CA THR A 175 31.49 -2.40 -27.95
C THR A 175 31.86 -3.39 -26.85
N PHE A 176 32.33 -4.56 -27.24
CA PHE A 176 32.88 -5.55 -26.34
C PHE A 176 33.98 -6.40 -27.04
N ARG A 177 34.74 -7.10 -26.20
CA ARG A 177 35.67 -8.13 -26.68
C ARG A 177 35.40 -9.40 -25.88
N ALA A 178 34.97 -10.44 -26.56
CA ALA A 178 34.73 -11.74 -25.95
C ALA A 178 36.05 -12.38 -25.49
N GLY A 179 36.16 -12.85 -24.26
CA GLY A 179 37.32 -13.56 -23.73
C GLY A 179 37.26 -15.06 -23.98
N GLU A 180 38.39 -15.77 -23.70
CA GLU A 180 38.40 -17.24 -23.72
C GLU A 180 37.41 -17.80 -22.71
N GLY A 181 36.56 -18.75 -23.10
CA GLY A 181 35.56 -19.39 -22.26
C GLY A 181 34.18 -18.75 -22.26
N THR A 182 33.97 -17.65 -23.01
CA THR A 182 32.65 -17.07 -23.27
C THR A 182 31.98 -17.69 -24.47
N ASN A 183 30.65 -17.56 -24.58
CA ASN A 183 29.84 -17.95 -25.73
C ASN A 183 29.06 -16.72 -26.25
N PRO A 184 29.71 -15.77 -26.95
CA PRO A 184 29.09 -14.52 -27.32
C PRO A 184 27.95 -14.74 -28.34
N PHE A 185 26.85 -14.01 -28.15
CA PHE A 185 25.71 -14.00 -29.08
C PHE A 185 26.13 -13.50 -30.50
N CYS A 186 27.04 -12.53 -30.55
CA CYS A 186 27.61 -11.99 -31.76
C CYS A 186 29.10 -11.66 -31.57
N GLY A 187 29.86 -11.45 -32.65
CA GLY A 187 31.31 -11.23 -32.60
C GLY A 187 32.13 -12.50 -32.41
N GLU A 188 33.46 -12.36 -32.44
CA GLU A 188 34.42 -13.47 -32.30
C GLU A 188 35.29 -13.31 -31.06
N ILE A 189 35.72 -14.44 -30.47
CA ILE A 189 36.59 -14.46 -29.28
C ILE A 189 37.92 -13.74 -29.60
N GLY A 190 38.32 -12.81 -28.72
CA GLY A 190 39.58 -12.07 -28.85
C GLY A 190 39.52 -10.82 -29.75
N GLU A 191 38.45 -10.65 -30.53
CA GLU A 191 38.27 -9.50 -31.42
C GLU A 191 37.38 -8.42 -30.77
N LEU A 192 37.66 -7.14 -31.07
CA LEU A 192 36.80 -6.04 -30.69
C LEU A 192 35.58 -6.01 -31.62
N HIS A 193 34.42 -6.29 -31.08
CA HIS A 193 33.16 -6.24 -31.81
C HIS A 193 32.44 -4.91 -31.54
N VAL A 194 31.72 -4.39 -32.54
CA VAL A 194 30.84 -3.23 -32.47
C VAL A 194 29.44 -3.67 -32.86
N GLU A 195 28.49 -3.60 -31.97
CA GLU A 195 27.10 -3.99 -32.21
C GLU A 195 26.17 -2.78 -32.23
N SER A 196 25.18 -2.83 -33.13
CA SER A 196 24.11 -1.83 -33.17
C SER A 196 23.07 -2.18 -32.13
N GLU A 197 22.89 -1.31 -31.12
CA GLU A 197 22.04 -1.56 -29.97
C GLU A 197 21.03 -0.45 -29.78
N ILE A 198 19.88 -0.81 -29.17
CA ILE A 198 18.91 0.13 -28.63
C ILE A 198 19.14 0.24 -27.13
N ARG A 199 19.45 1.45 -26.66
CA ARG A 199 19.38 1.79 -25.24
C ARG A 199 17.92 1.94 -24.85
N ILE A 200 17.46 1.19 -23.85
CA ILE A 200 16.10 1.25 -23.28
C ILE A 200 16.22 1.80 -21.87
N GLU A 201 15.46 2.86 -21.59
CA GLU A 201 15.29 3.42 -20.25
C GLU A 201 13.84 3.30 -19.80
N THR A 202 13.60 2.84 -18.59
CA THR A 202 12.25 2.78 -17.98
C THR A 202 12.32 2.99 -16.47
N ILE A 203 11.19 3.38 -15.88
CA ILE A 203 11.05 3.60 -14.44
C ILE A 203 10.38 2.38 -13.79
N LEU A 204 10.72 2.09 -12.53
CA LEU A 204 10.07 1.04 -11.75
C LEU A 204 10.13 1.33 -10.26
N PRO A 205 9.17 0.82 -9.46
CA PRO A 205 9.29 0.80 -8.01
C PRO A 205 10.50 -0.04 -7.57
N ALA A 206 11.24 0.43 -6.58
CA ALA A 206 12.48 -0.23 -6.10
C ALA A 206 12.26 -1.69 -5.68
N PHE A 207 11.11 -2.01 -5.09
CA PHE A 207 10.78 -3.38 -4.69
C PHE A 207 10.54 -4.34 -5.87
N ARG A 208 10.31 -3.82 -7.09
CA ARG A 208 10.19 -4.62 -8.32
C ARG A 208 11.54 -4.97 -8.94
N LYS A 209 12.65 -4.42 -8.42
CA LYS A 209 14.00 -4.60 -8.98
C LYS A 209 14.30 -6.06 -9.30
N SER A 210 14.15 -6.97 -8.34
CA SER A 210 14.48 -8.40 -8.54
C SER A 210 13.58 -9.09 -9.57
N THR A 211 12.29 -8.73 -9.63
CA THR A 211 11.34 -9.28 -10.61
C THR A 211 11.66 -8.79 -12.01
N VAL A 212 11.92 -7.49 -12.17
CA VAL A 212 12.27 -6.88 -13.45
C VAL A 212 13.62 -7.38 -13.93
N THR A 213 14.61 -7.53 -13.05
CA THR A 213 15.92 -8.13 -13.41
C THR A 213 15.77 -9.55 -13.96
N ARG A 214 15.02 -10.41 -13.29
CA ARG A 214 14.77 -11.80 -13.78
C ARG A 214 14.06 -11.79 -15.12
N ALA A 215 13.10 -10.92 -15.32
CA ALA A 215 12.37 -10.76 -16.57
C ALA A 215 13.32 -10.33 -17.71
N LEU A 216 14.18 -9.33 -17.45
CA LEU A 216 15.21 -8.89 -18.40
C LEU A 216 16.12 -10.05 -18.83
N LEU A 217 16.72 -10.74 -17.84
CA LEU A 217 17.66 -11.82 -18.07
C LEU A 217 17.04 -13.03 -18.79
N SER A 218 15.73 -13.23 -18.68
CA SER A 218 15.03 -14.36 -19.33
C SER A 218 14.85 -14.21 -20.83
N VAL A 219 14.97 -12.99 -21.36
CA VAL A 219 14.69 -12.68 -22.80
C VAL A 219 15.83 -11.96 -23.49
N HIS A 220 16.82 -11.50 -22.74
CA HIS A 220 17.97 -10.82 -23.31
C HIS A 220 18.84 -11.83 -24.07
N PRO A 221 19.28 -11.56 -25.33
CA PRO A 221 20.03 -12.53 -26.14
C PRO A 221 21.47 -12.72 -25.66
N TYR A 222 22.02 -11.75 -24.92
CA TYR A 222 23.40 -11.84 -24.46
C TYR A 222 23.52 -12.75 -23.22
N GLU A 223 24.64 -13.46 -23.14
CA GLU A 223 25.01 -14.28 -22.00
C GLU A 223 25.16 -13.43 -20.72
N GLU A 224 25.81 -12.28 -20.84
CA GLU A 224 25.96 -11.29 -19.79
C GLU A 224 25.48 -9.90 -20.27
N PRO A 225 24.18 -9.60 -20.16
CA PRO A 225 23.64 -8.32 -20.57
C PRO A 225 24.06 -7.19 -19.63
N VAL A 226 24.34 -6.03 -20.21
CA VAL A 226 24.60 -4.80 -19.44
C VAL A 226 23.28 -4.15 -19.06
N PHE A 227 23.10 -3.89 -17.76
CA PHE A 227 22.00 -3.10 -17.24
C PHE A 227 22.38 -2.39 -15.95
N ASP A 228 21.82 -1.20 -15.76
CA ASP A 228 22.07 -0.36 -14.60
C ASP A 228 20.76 0.07 -13.94
N PHE A 229 20.79 0.20 -12.60
CA PHE A 229 19.71 0.82 -11.83
C PHE A 229 20.20 2.12 -11.20
N TYR A 230 19.54 3.22 -11.54
CA TYR A 230 19.77 4.53 -10.95
C TYR A 230 18.66 4.85 -9.96
N PRO A 231 18.96 5.12 -8.67
CA PRO A 231 17.98 5.69 -7.74
C PRO A 231 17.47 7.03 -8.26
N LEU A 232 16.16 7.25 -8.18
CA LEU A 232 15.54 8.52 -8.56
C LEU A 232 15.15 9.32 -7.31
N ASP A 233 15.44 10.61 -7.33
CA ASP A 233 14.99 11.56 -6.30
C ASP A 233 13.51 11.98 -6.48
N ASN A 234 12.89 11.55 -7.56
CA ASN A 234 11.48 11.79 -7.82
C ASN A 234 10.61 11.14 -6.74
N ALA A 235 9.66 11.90 -6.20
CA ALA A 235 8.62 11.34 -5.35
C ALA A 235 7.66 10.46 -6.17
N TRP A 236 7.17 9.38 -5.55
CA TRP A 236 6.14 8.53 -6.14
C TRP A 236 4.76 9.05 -5.74
N ASN A 237 4.19 9.92 -6.57
CA ASN A 237 2.98 10.69 -6.25
C ASN A 237 1.70 9.86 -6.06
N GLN A 238 1.70 8.59 -6.44
CA GLN A 238 0.54 7.70 -6.27
C GLN A 238 0.57 6.93 -4.95
N VAL A 239 1.69 6.96 -4.23
CA VAL A 239 1.94 6.19 -3.01
C VAL A 239 2.52 7.08 -1.93
N GLY A 240 2.04 6.95 -0.71
CA GLY A 240 2.52 7.72 0.43
C GLY A 240 1.44 7.94 1.48
N SER A 241 1.75 8.73 2.49
CA SER A 241 0.93 8.87 3.68
C SER A 241 -0.06 10.02 3.56
N GLY A 242 -1.31 9.77 3.98
CA GLY A 242 -2.39 10.74 3.94
C GLY A 242 -2.78 11.19 2.53
N VAL A 243 -3.89 11.87 2.43
CA VAL A 243 -4.37 12.48 1.19
C VAL A 243 -4.86 13.90 1.43
N VAL A 244 -4.96 14.66 0.36
CA VAL A 244 -5.60 15.99 0.33
C VAL A 244 -6.50 16.06 -0.88
N GLY A 245 -7.62 16.75 -0.73
CA GLY A 245 -8.60 16.97 -1.79
C GLY A 245 -9.52 18.15 -1.46
N GLU A 246 -10.41 18.45 -2.36
CA GLU A 246 -11.28 19.63 -2.30
C GLU A 246 -12.73 19.22 -2.03
N LEU A 247 -13.44 19.97 -1.20
CA LEU A 247 -14.91 19.90 -1.15
C LEU A 247 -15.50 20.48 -2.42
N PRO A 248 -16.61 19.91 -2.94
CA PRO A 248 -17.33 20.50 -4.07
C PRO A 248 -17.77 21.94 -3.82
N GLU A 249 -18.19 22.25 -2.58
CA GLU A 249 -18.58 23.57 -2.12
C GLU A 249 -17.92 23.87 -0.76
N GLU A 250 -17.68 25.15 -0.49
CA GLU A 250 -17.15 25.58 0.81
C GLU A 250 -18.17 25.34 1.94
N GLU A 251 -17.69 24.85 3.08
CA GLU A 251 -18.50 24.66 4.28
C GLU A 251 -17.99 25.53 5.44
N SER A 252 -18.88 25.90 6.38
CA SER A 252 -18.42 26.46 7.63
C SER A 252 -17.75 25.40 8.50
N GLU A 253 -16.75 25.78 9.31
CA GLU A 253 -16.02 24.82 10.17
C GLU A 253 -16.96 23.99 11.05
N LEU A 254 -17.94 24.63 11.71
CA LEU A 254 -18.90 23.91 12.56
C LEU A 254 -19.82 22.98 11.75
N GLY A 255 -20.24 23.40 10.56
CA GLY A 255 -21.04 22.57 9.66
C GLY A 255 -20.28 21.33 9.24
N PHE A 256 -19.02 21.52 8.82
CA PHE A 256 -18.13 20.42 8.45
C PHE A 256 -17.87 19.46 9.62
N LEU A 257 -17.52 19.97 10.82
CA LEU A 257 -17.32 19.15 12.01
C LEU A 257 -18.56 18.32 12.37
N GLN A 258 -19.75 18.91 12.27
CA GLN A 258 -21.00 18.20 12.49
C GLN A 258 -21.23 17.11 11.44
N ARG A 259 -20.98 17.41 10.17
CA ARG A 259 -21.13 16.44 9.05
C ARG A 259 -20.19 15.24 9.21
N ILE A 260 -18.90 15.46 9.51
CA ILE A 260 -17.97 14.34 9.74
C ILE A 260 -18.31 13.54 10.99
N LYS A 261 -18.83 14.19 12.06
CA LYS A 261 -19.33 13.51 13.26
C LYS A 261 -20.45 12.53 12.91
N GLU A 262 -21.40 12.94 12.09
CA GLU A 262 -22.53 12.12 11.66
C GLU A 262 -22.09 11.03 10.68
N LEU A 263 -21.25 11.39 9.70
CA LEU A 263 -20.74 10.47 8.68
C LEU A 263 -19.99 9.27 9.27
N PHE A 264 -19.08 9.55 10.21
CA PHE A 264 -18.28 8.52 10.89
C PHE A 264 -18.93 7.95 12.13
N GLN A 265 -20.15 8.40 12.48
CA GLN A 265 -20.94 7.95 13.63
C GLN A 265 -20.16 8.05 14.95
N VAL A 266 -19.34 9.10 15.10
CA VAL A 266 -18.49 9.28 16.27
C VAL A 266 -19.26 9.95 17.41
N GLY A 267 -19.03 9.51 18.64
CA GLY A 267 -19.67 10.12 19.81
C GLY A 267 -19.21 11.56 20.06
N CYS A 268 -17.95 11.86 19.69
CA CYS A 268 -17.32 13.16 19.94
C CYS A 268 -16.22 13.37 18.89
N VAL A 269 -16.13 14.58 18.32
CA VAL A 269 -15.00 15.06 17.55
C VAL A 269 -14.19 15.99 18.45
N LYS A 270 -12.90 15.67 18.67
CA LYS A 270 -11.98 16.61 19.33
C LYS A 270 -11.42 17.53 18.25
N HIS A 271 -11.41 18.84 18.48
CA HIS A 271 -10.88 19.79 17.51
C HIS A 271 -10.08 20.91 18.16
N SER A 272 -9.17 21.53 17.41
CA SER A 272 -8.45 22.74 17.79
C SER A 272 -9.39 23.97 17.82
N ALA A 273 -8.87 25.12 18.19
CA ALA A 273 -9.59 26.38 17.99
C ALA A 273 -10.03 26.51 16.52
N LEU A 274 -11.20 27.14 16.31
CA LEU A 274 -11.69 27.47 14.98
C LEU A 274 -10.83 28.59 14.40
N THR A 275 -10.51 28.49 13.09
CA THR A 275 -9.71 29.50 12.38
C THR A 275 -10.56 30.68 11.90
N GLY A 276 -11.86 30.51 11.88
CA GLY A 276 -12.83 31.52 11.38
C GLY A 276 -12.89 31.59 9.85
N LYS A 277 -12.35 30.59 9.13
CA LYS A 277 -12.36 30.50 7.67
C LYS A 277 -13.29 29.37 7.21
N PRO A 278 -13.87 29.47 6.00
CA PRO A 278 -14.57 28.34 5.42
C PRO A 278 -13.57 27.20 5.09
N ILE A 279 -14.07 25.97 5.02
CA ILE A 279 -13.31 24.79 4.63
C ILE A 279 -13.57 24.49 3.15
N ARG A 280 -12.50 24.40 2.38
CA ARG A 280 -12.48 23.96 0.99
C ARG A 280 -11.46 22.85 0.81
N GLU A 281 -10.21 23.06 1.24
CA GLU A 281 -9.10 22.13 1.15
C GLU A 281 -9.05 21.24 2.40
N VAL A 282 -9.24 19.95 2.21
CA VAL A 282 -9.29 18.95 3.29
C VAL A 282 -8.10 18.01 3.15
N ALA A 283 -7.22 18.00 4.15
CA ALA A 283 -6.19 16.98 4.30
C ALA A 283 -6.63 15.95 5.34
N LEU A 284 -6.27 14.68 5.14
CA LEU A 284 -6.62 13.63 6.08
C LEU A 284 -5.61 12.48 6.11
N CYS A 285 -5.56 11.81 7.28
CA CYS A 285 -4.84 10.55 7.46
C CYS A 285 -5.55 9.74 8.56
N GLY A 286 -6.02 8.53 8.23
CA GLY A 286 -6.59 7.59 9.19
C GLY A 286 -5.60 7.22 10.29
N GLY A 287 -6.12 6.60 11.37
CA GLY A 287 -5.31 6.15 12.49
C GLY A 287 -4.48 7.24 13.16
N SER A 288 -3.22 6.96 13.40
CA SER A 288 -2.27 7.86 14.07
C SER A 288 -1.56 8.81 13.09
N GLY A 289 -2.33 9.61 12.34
CA GLY A 289 -1.83 10.48 11.25
C GLY A 289 -1.26 11.83 11.69
N ALA A 290 -1.21 12.18 12.98
CA ALA A 290 -0.82 13.51 13.45
C ALA A 290 0.59 13.96 12.99
N PHE A 291 1.47 13.06 12.60
CA PHE A 291 2.79 13.38 12.05
C PHE A 291 2.73 14.17 10.73
N LEU A 292 1.58 14.17 10.04
CA LEU A 292 1.36 14.90 8.79
C LEU A 292 0.79 16.32 8.98
N ILE A 293 0.56 16.78 10.19
CA ILE A 293 0.02 18.14 10.46
C ILE A 293 0.85 19.21 9.74
N LYS A 294 2.18 19.10 9.79
CA LYS A 294 3.07 20.06 9.13
C LYS A 294 2.98 20.02 7.61
N ASP A 295 2.80 18.83 7.04
CA ASP A 295 2.62 18.66 5.59
C ASP A 295 1.28 19.28 5.17
N ALA A 296 0.20 19.04 5.93
CA ALA A 296 -1.13 19.64 5.68
C ALA A 296 -1.08 21.18 5.75
N ILE A 297 -0.41 21.75 6.75
CA ILE A 297 -0.21 23.19 6.86
C ILE A 297 0.62 23.73 5.68
N SER A 298 1.69 23.06 5.32
CA SER A 298 2.58 23.46 4.21
C SER A 298 1.89 23.41 2.87
N TYR A 299 0.95 22.46 2.72
CA TYR A 299 0.10 22.35 1.54
C TYR A 299 -0.90 23.50 1.45
N GLY A 300 -1.36 24.04 2.59
CA GLY A 300 -2.36 25.10 2.67
C GLY A 300 -3.79 24.57 2.90
N ALA A 301 -3.91 23.34 3.47
CA ALA A 301 -5.23 22.80 3.80
C ALA A 301 -5.92 23.61 4.89
N ASP A 302 -7.26 23.71 4.82
CA ASP A 302 -8.09 24.42 5.81
C ASP A 302 -8.34 23.55 7.05
N VAL A 303 -8.44 22.23 6.85
CA VAL A 303 -8.65 21.24 7.92
C VAL A 303 -7.75 20.03 7.73
N PHE A 304 -7.26 19.47 8.85
CA PHE A 304 -6.61 18.17 8.89
C PHE A 304 -7.41 17.20 9.76
N ILE A 305 -7.84 16.08 9.18
CA ILE A 305 -8.61 15.03 9.87
C ILE A 305 -7.68 13.85 10.16
N THR A 306 -7.71 13.34 11.40
CA THR A 306 -6.98 12.13 11.77
C THR A 306 -7.73 11.31 12.82
N GLY A 307 -7.34 10.05 13.02
CA GLY A 307 -7.89 9.19 14.07
C GLY A 307 -7.36 9.55 15.44
N GLU A 308 -6.09 9.92 15.56
CA GLU A 308 -5.42 10.21 16.84
C GLU A 308 -4.53 11.45 16.76
N ALA A 309 -4.54 12.23 17.83
CA ALA A 309 -3.60 13.31 18.09
C ALA A 309 -3.33 13.44 19.58
N LYS A 310 -2.09 13.77 19.94
CA LYS A 310 -1.65 14.05 21.30
C LYS A 310 -2.04 15.46 21.69
N TYR A 311 -2.07 15.74 23.01
CA TYR A 311 -2.39 17.06 23.54
C TYR A 311 -1.56 18.19 22.90
N ASN A 312 -0.25 17.97 22.70
CA ASN A 312 0.63 18.99 22.14
C ASN A 312 0.36 19.26 20.66
N ASP A 313 -0.14 18.28 19.91
CA ASP A 313 -0.42 18.44 18.48
C ASP A 313 -1.48 19.53 18.24
N PHE A 314 -2.40 19.77 19.22
CA PHE A 314 -3.38 20.85 19.16
C PHE A 314 -2.78 22.26 19.35
N TYR A 315 -1.57 22.38 19.89
CA TYR A 315 -0.81 23.62 19.90
C TYR A 315 0.00 23.81 18.61
N ASP A 316 0.50 22.71 18.02
CA ASP A 316 1.36 22.76 16.84
C ASP A 316 0.64 23.26 15.60
N VAL A 317 -0.69 23.30 15.58
CA VAL A 317 -1.49 23.87 14.48
C VAL A 317 -1.43 25.41 14.42
N GLU A 318 -1.13 26.09 15.54
CA GLU A 318 -0.91 27.55 15.63
C GLU A 318 -2.01 28.38 14.93
N ASP A 319 -3.27 27.97 15.04
CA ASP A 319 -4.45 28.59 14.40
C ASP A 319 -4.35 28.69 12.86
N ARG A 320 -3.40 27.94 12.25
CA ARG A 320 -3.19 27.94 10.78
C ARG A 320 -4.10 26.97 10.06
N ILE A 321 -4.52 25.90 10.73
CA ILE A 321 -5.36 24.83 10.22
C ILE A 321 -6.31 24.35 11.32
N LEU A 322 -7.51 23.93 10.98
CA LEU A 322 -8.41 23.25 11.90
C LEU A 322 -7.95 21.79 12.02
N LEU A 323 -7.56 21.35 13.21
CA LEU A 323 -7.30 19.92 13.49
C LEU A 323 -8.59 19.28 13.99
N ALA A 324 -9.01 18.18 13.35
CA ALA A 324 -10.17 17.39 13.74
C ALA A 324 -9.76 15.92 13.99
N VAL A 325 -10.11 15.38 15.16
CA VAL A 325 -9.78 14.01 15.57
C VAL A 325 -11.05 13.22 15.75
N ILE A 326 -11.24 12.19 14.93
CA ILE A 326 -12.50 11.43 14.81
C ILE A 326 -12.46 10.04 15.47
N GLY A 327 -11.31 9.62 15.98
CA GLY A 327 -11.11 8.29 16.55
C GLY A 327 -10.39 7.34 15.61
N HIS A 328 -9.53 6.50 16.18
CA HIS A 328 -8.70 5.56 15.41
C HIS A 328 -9.58 4.54 14.70
N TYR A 329 -10.40 3.81 15.45
CA TYR A 329 -11.33 2.81 14.93
C TYR A 329 -12.23 3.39 13.83
N GLU A 330 -12.84 4.54 14.10
CA GLU A 330 -13.81 5.17 13.21
C GLU A 330 -13.19 5.63 11.90
N SER A 331 -11.90 6.02 11.93
CA SER A 331 -11.16 6.43 10.73
C SER A 331 -10.66 5.25 9.87
N GLU A 332 -10.68 4.01 10.38
CA GLU A 332 -10.10 2.87 9.68
C GLU A 332 -11.06 1.70 9.47
N VAL A 333 -12.21 1.68 10.13
CA VAL A 333 -13.18 0.57 10.00
C VAL A 333 -13.64 0.34 8.56
N CYS A 334 -13.55 1.34 7.70
CA CYS A 334 -13.84 1.25 6.27
C CYS A 334 -12.87 0.35 5.48
N THR A 335 -11.75 -0.06 6.07
CA THR A 335 -10.81 -1.02 5.46
C THR A 335 -11.45 -2.35 5.11
N LYS A 336 -12.46 -2.75 5.90
CA LYS A 336 -13.24 -3.98 5.62
C LYS A 336 -13.92 -3.92 4.24
N ASP A 337 -14.43 -2.75 3.84
CA ASP A 337 -15.04 -2.55 2.52
C ASP A 337 -14.01 -2.69 1.41
N ILE A 338 -12.79 -2.19 1.62
CA ILE A 338 -11.69 -2.31 0.65
C ILE A 338 -11.36 -3.79 0.43
N PHE A 339 -11.17 -4.56 1.50
CA PHE A 339 -10.90 -6.00 1.40
C PHE A 339 -12.04 -6.74 0.70
N TYR A 340 -13.29 -6.43 1.07
CA TYR A 340 -14.46 -7.03 0.44
C TYR A 340 -14.46 -6.78 -1.06
N ASN A 341 -14.24 -5.55 -1.48
CA ASN A 341 -14.24 -5.17 -2.90
C ASN A 341 -13.12 -5.87 -3.68
N ILE A 342 -11.91 -5.95 -3.12
CA ILE A 342 -10.77 -6.64 -3.75
C ILE A 342 -11.11 -8.13 -3.95
N ILE A 343 -11.55 -8.80 -2.90
CA ILE A 343 -11.79 -10.25 -2.92
C ILE A 343 -13.00 -10.59 -3.79
N SER A 344 -14.12 -9.91 -3.60
CA SER A 344 -15.38 -10.20 -4.30
C SER A 344 -15.31 -9.91 -5.80
N LYS A 345 -14.57 -8.87 -6.20
CA LYS A 345 -14.35 -8.55 -7.61
C LYS A 345 -13.61 -9.68 -8.35
N LYS A 346 -12.64 -10.30 -7.69
CA LYS A 346 -11.82 -11.35 -8.29
C LYS A 346 -12.44 -12.75 -8.13
N PHE A 347 -13.06 -12.98 -6.99
CA PHE A 347 -13.62 -14.28 -6.60
C PHE A 347 -15.10 -14.15 -6.20
N PRO A 348 -16.00 -13.87 -7.15
CA PRO A 348 -17.40 -13.52 -6.84
C PRO A 348 -18.21 -14.65 -6.19
N SER A 349 -17.75 -15.90 -6.25
CA SER A 349 -18.39 -17.05 -5.60
C SER A 349 -17.74 -17.46 -4.27
N PHE A 350 -16.69 -16.76 -3.84
CA PHE A 350 -16.01 -17.04 -2.58
C PHE A 350 -16.76 -16.38 -1.41
N ALA A 351 -16.92 -17.11 -0.31
CA ALA A 351 -17.61 -16.60 0.89
C ALA A 351 -16.74 -15.56 1.60
N VAL A 352 -17.23 -14.32 1.67
CA VAL A 352 -16.57 -13.21 2.37
C VAL A 352 -17.56 -12.60 3.34
N HIS A 353 -17.19 -12.50 4.60
CA HIS A 353 -18.04 -12.03 5.68
C HIS A 353 -17.38 -10.85 6.40
N PHE A 354 -18.20 -9.90 6.84
CA PHE A 354 -17.76 -8.86 7.76
C PHE A 354 -17.92 -9.37 9.19
N SER A 355 -16.91 -9.19 10.02
CA SER A 355 -17.05 -9.48 11.44
C SER A 355 -18.12 -8.59 12.08
N ASN A 356 -18.99 -9.21 12.88
CA ASN A 356 -20.01 -8.54 13.70
C ASN A 356 -19.44 -8.06 15.03
N VAL A 357 -18.23 -8.47 15.39
CA VAL A 357 -17.55 -8.06 16.62
C VAL A 357 -17.15 -6.60 16.50
N ASN A 358 -17.61 -5.78 17.44
CA ASN A 358 -17.11 -4.40 17.58
C ASN A 358 -15.81 -4.43 18.38
N SER A 359 -14.69 -4.42 17.68
CA SER A 359 -13.35 -4.46 18.29
C SER A 359 -12.88 -3.12 18.87
N ASN A 360 -13.65 -2.02 18.72
CA ASN A 360 -13.27 -0.72 19.25
C ASN A 360 -13.07 -0.76 20.79
N PRO A 361 -11.82 -0.60 21.28
CA PRO A 361 -11.56 -0.65 22.72
C PRO A 361 -11.95 0.66 23.45
N VAL A 362 -12.14 1.75 22.68
CA VAL A 362 -12.46 3.06 23.23
C VAL A 362 -13.98 3.18 23.41
N LYS A 363 -14.40 3.57 24.61
CA LYS A 363 -15.81 3.81 24.93
C LYS A 363 -15.99 5.26 25.35
N TYR A 364 -17.12 5.84 24.99
CA TYR A 364 -17.51 7.20 25.35
C TYR A 364 -18.68 7.14 26.32
N LEU A 365 -18.64 7.98 27.36
CA LEU A 365 -19.68 8.11 28.38
C LEU A 365 -20.49 9.38 28.13
#